data_d27b2e2a84754a6f6881a3b94aed0097
#
_entry.id   d27b2e2a84754a6f6881a3b94aed0097
#
_cell.length_a   1.000
_cell.length_b   1.000
_cell.length_c   1.000
_cell.angle_alpha   90.00
_cell.angle_beta   90.00
_cell.angle_gamma   90.00
#
_symmetry.space_group_name_H-M   'P 1'
#
loop_
_entity.id
_entity.type
_entity.pdbx_description
1 polymer ?
#
loop_
_entity_poly.entity_id
_entity_poly.type
_entity_poly.pdbx_seq_one_letter_code
_entity_poly.pdbx_strand_id
1 'polypeptide(L)'
;VYYGQIDEIEVLNSGNNFNVVNSPTISITDDSGSGCEAYANFSGSLSEIIVNEGGFDYSEVPSASITGGNGTGALCEVKMKGFTHSKTFTDFDVNLTNDSIVGEHRFLDGEEVTYIATGTPIGITTGVNVGFATDKLSSGSNYFIAKIDNNSFKLAITKDRALTKTKLLDLFAFGNRSHTFRSNKKRQIIDRIVVKDSGSNYSNHRVLVSSQQYPPTDKKDLFKTFVGINTFNNYIYAKNHNFSNGDVLEYLCSDTVISGLSTSVAYKVTVIDNDKFKLSDAGTATTISNIDYDRKIYVNLGSVGVGTHTFKYPDIKVKIDGQVSIGSTTVIPDYYKSSSKAIVKGGLKNIFVRDGGVGYG
;
A
#
# COMPACT_ATOMS: atom_id res chain seq x y z
N VAL A 1 50.85 -8.61 -6.04
CA VAL A 1 49.63 -8.05 -5.46
C VAL A 1 48.49 -9.02 -5.85
N TYR A 2 47.91 -9.72 -4.90
CA TYR A 2 46.74 -10.54 -5.15
C TYR A 2 45.53 -9.58 -5.06
N TYR A 3 44.88 -9.35 -6.18
CA TYR A 3 43.64 -8.62 -6.22
C TYR A 3 42.48 -9.57 -5.89
N GLY A 4 41.81 -9.33 -4.76
CA GLY A 4 40.70 -10.15 -4.29
C GLY A 4 39.33 -9.63 -4.75
N GLN A 5 38.34 -10.36 -4.38
CA GLN A 5 36.95 -9.92 -4.38
C GLN A 5 36.42 -9.89 -2.95
N ILE A 6 35.43 -9.07 -2.68
CA ILE A 6 34.77 -9.04 -1.37
C ILE A 6 33.80 -10.23 -1.31
N ASP A 7 34.06 -11.15 -0.40
CA ASP A 7 33.25 -12.36 -0.24
C ASP A 7 32.11 -12.16 0.78
N GLU A 8 32.43 -11.45 1.87
CA GLU A 8 31.47 -11.17 2.95
C GLU A 8 31.78 -9.85 3.63
N ILE A 9 30.74 -9.21 4.14
CA ILE A 9 30.85 -8.02 4.98
C ILE A 9 30.21 -8.35 6.34
N GLU A 10 31.03 -8.45 7.37
CA GLU A 10 30.59 -8.72 8.73
C GLU A 10 30.09 -7.44 9.40
N VAL A 11 28.93 -7.50 10.06
CA VAL A 11 28.38 -6.40 10.85
C VAL A 11 28.88 -6.49 12.29
N LEU A 12 29.91 -5.72 12.64
CA LEU A 12 30.47 -5.71 13.99
C LEU A 12 29.58 -4.99 15.00
N ASN A 13 28.82 -3.99 14.56
CA ASN A 13 27.88 -3.25 15.38
C ASN A 13 26.64 -2.89 14.55
N SER A 14 25.49 -3.39 14.98
CA SER A 14 24.22 -3.21 14.28
C SER A 14 23.71 -1.76 14.29
N GLY A 15 24.18 -0.93 15.21
CA GLY A 15 23.57 0.37 15.44
C GLY A 15 22.08 0.27 15.82
N ASN A 16 21.41 1.39 15.85
CA ASN A 16 19.98 1.44 16.15
C ASN A 16 19.31 2.63 15.45
N ASN A 17 17.98 2.69 15.54
CA ASN A 17 17.16 3.82 15.07
C ASN A 17 17.18 4.05 13.56
N PHE A 18 17.70 3.11 12.75
CA PHE A 18 17.57 3.15 11.30
C PHE A 18 16.11 2.95 10.89
N ASN A 19 15.71 3.64 9.82
CA ASN A 19 14.39 3.41 9.23
C ASN A 19 14.43 2.11 8.42
N VAL A 20 13.70 1.08 8.87
CA VAL A 20 13.67 -0.24 8.23
C VAL A 20 12.96 -0.21 6.87
N VAL A 21 11.93 0.64 6.73
CA VAL A 21 11.15 0.76 5.49
C VAL A 21 11.92 1.57 4.44
N ASN A 22 12.55 2.65 4.86
CA ASN A 22 13.40 3.54 4.04
C ASN A 22 14.85 3.43 4.52
N SER A 23 15.46 2.27 4.26
CA SER A 23 16.78 1.96 4.77
C SER A 23 17.89 2.71 4.03
N PRO A 24 19.00 3.04 4.73
CA PRO A 24 20.21 3.56 4.11
C PRO A 24 20.77 2.62 3.05
N THR A 25 21.44 3.19 2.06
CA THR A 25 22.21 2.45 1.06
C THR A 25 23.64 2.20 1.57
N ILE A 26 24.27 1.13 1.09
CA ILE A 26 25.68 0.88 1.32
C ILE A 26 26.48 1.43 0.14
N SER A 27 27.59 2.10 0.44
CA SER A 27 28.61 2.46 -0.53
C SER A 27 29.92 1.79 -0.12
N ILE A 28 30.52 1.09 -1.05
CA ILE A 28 31.85 0.47 -0.89
C ILE A 28 32.80 1.25 -1.77
N THR A 29 33.81 1.83 -1.13
CA THR A 29 34.83 2.65 -1.80
C THR A 29 36.21 2.06 -1.51
N ASP A 30 37.01 1.94 -2.54
CA ASP A 30 38.39 1.48 -2.50
C ASP A 30 39.17 2.14 -3.65
N ASP A 31 40.46 2.38 -3.47
CA ASP A 31 41.29 3.07 -4.48
C ASP A 31 41.67 2.15 -5.64
N SER A 32 41.60 0.84 -5.45
CA SER A 32 42.05 -0.17 -6.43
C SER A 32 40.91 -1.09 -6.90
N GLY A 33 39.93 -1.39 -6.02
CA GLY A 33 38.84 -2.31 -6.30
C GLY A 33 37.59 -1.62 -6.87
N SER A 34 36.79 -2.38 -7.62
CA SER A 34 35.55 -1.89 -8.21
C SER A 34 34.51 -3.00 -8.43
N GLY A 35 33.26 -2.61 -8.61
CA GLY A 35 32.17 -3.51 -9.01
C GLY A 35 31.55 -4.33 -7.88
N CYS A 36 31.91 -4.10 -6.61
CA CYS A 36 31.20 -4.74 -5.52
C CYS A 36 29.79 -4.19 -5.34
N GLU A 37 28.80 -5.08 -5.33
CA GLU A 37 27.40 -4.77 -5.05
C GLU A 37 26.96 -5.43 -3.74
N ALA A 38 26.53 -4.61 -2.78
CA ALA A 38 26.04 -5.09 -1.50
C ALA A 38 24.77 -4.36 -1.05
N TYR A 39 23.94 -5.05 -0.27
CA TYR A 39 22.67 -4.55 0.23
C TYR A 39 22.57 -4.72 1.74
N ALA A 40 22.14 -3.65 2.41
CA ALA A 40 21.87 -3.67 3.84
C ALA A 40 20.47 -4.21 4.13
N ASN A 41 20.36 -5.14 5.04
CA ASN A 41 19.11 -5.64 5.59
C ASN A 41 18.99 -5.18 7.05
N PHE A 42 17.84 -4.57 7.37
CA PHE A 42 17.54 -4.04 8.69
C PHE A 42 16.38 -4.80 9.31
N SER A 43 16.35 -4.86 10.63
CA SER A 43 15.18 -5.35 11.38
C SER A 43 14.93 -4.49 12.60
N GLY A 44 13.69 -4.44 13.04
CA GLY A 44 13.32 -3.61 14.18
C GLY A 44 11.90 -3.82 14.67
N SER A 45 11.38 -2.83 15.36
CA SER A 45 10.04 -2.80 15.90
C SER A 45 9.26 -1.59 15.37
N LEU A 46 7.94 -1.68 15.41
CA LEU A 46 7.05 -0.60 15.04
C LEU A 46 7.22 0.57 16.01
N SER A 47 7.57 1.74 15.48
CA SER A 47 7.74 2.96 16.29
C SER A 47 6.49 3.82 16.28
N GLU A 48 5.90 4.01 15.10
CA GLU A 48 4.78 4.93 14.90
C GLU A 48 3.95 4.52 13.68
N ILE A 49 2.68 4.92 13.67
CA ILE A 49 1.82 4.87 12.49
C ILE A 49 1.35 6.27 12.17
N ILE A 50 1.69 6.75 10.99
CA ILE A 50 1.22 8.04 10.47
C ILE A 50 -0.05 7.80 9.66
N VAL A 51 -1.16 8.41 10.07
CA VAL A 51 -2.41 8.43 9.32
C VAL A 51 -2.34 9.59 8.32
N ASN A 52 -2.26 9.28 7.04
CA ASN A 52 -2.25 10.29 5.97
C ASN A 52 -3.68 10.76 5.66
N GLU A 53 -4.61 9.79 5.55
CA GLU A 53 -6.03 10.04 5.32
C GLU A 53 -6.85 9.20 6.31
N GLY A 54 -7.75 9.84 7.03
CA GLY A 54 -8.56 9.19 8.06
C GLY A 54 -9.73 8.36 7.51
N GLY A 55 -9.99 8.38 6.21
CA GLY A 55 -11.19 7.76 5.62
C GLY A 55 -12.49 8.46 6.06
N PHE A 56 -13.64 7.88 5.76
CA PHE A 56 -14.96 8.42 6.10
C PHE A 56 -15.97 7.31 6.42
N ASP A 57 -17.02 7.71 7.14
CA ASP A 57 -18.23 6.92 7.38
C ASP A 57 -18.01 5.54 8.03
N TYR A 58 -17.09 5.49 8.98
CA TYR A 58 -16.98 4.33 9.84
C TYR A 58 -18.22 4.23 10.74
N SER A 59 -18.88 3.08 10.76
CA SER A 59 -20.01 2.78 11.66
C SER A 59 -19.55 2.41 13.07
N GLU A 60 -18.35 1.87 13.16
CA GLU A 60 -17.68 1.43 14.39
C GLU A 60 -16.18 1.73 14.30
N VAL A 61 -15.48 1.58 15.40
CA VAL A 61 -14.02 1.75 15.43
C VAL A 61 -13.38 0.61 14.65
N PRO A 62 -12.65 0.90 13.54
CA PRO A 62 -12.00 -0.14 12.76
C PRO A 62 -10.82 -0.74 13.53
N SER A 63 -10.46 -1.98 13.19
CA SER A 63 -9.20 -2.56 13.64
C SER A 63 -8.03 -2.13 12.73
N ALA A 64 -6.83 -2.04 13.31
CA ALA A 64 -5.60 -1.80 12.57
C ALA A 64 -4.57 -2.88 12.91
N SER A 65 -3.94 -3.44 11.90
CA SER A 65 -2.88 -4.44 12.04
C SER A 65 -1.70 -4.12 11.14
N ILE A 66 -0.53 -4.66 11.48
CA ILE A 66 0.67 -4.56 10.66
C ILE A 66 0.85 -5.87 9.91
N THR A 67 1.08 -5.78 8.62
CA THR A 67 1.36 -6.92 7.75
C THR A 67 2.69 -6.74 7.03
N GLY A 68 3.33 -7.84 6.65
CA GLY A 68 4.63 -7.84 5.97
C GLY A 68 5.81 -7.79 6.92
N GLY A 69 7.01 -7.85 6.34
CA GLY A 69 8.29 -7.80 7.05
C GLY A 69 8.59 -8.99 7.96
N ASN A 70 7.76 -10.03 7.96
CA ASN A 70 7.85 -11.22 8.84
C ASN A 70 7.98 -10.91 10.35
N GLY A 71 7.63 -9.69 10.76
CA GLY A 71 7.55 -9.30 12.17
C GLY A 71 6.26 -9.79 12.84
N THR A 72 6.26 -9.80 14.16
CA THR A 72 5.13 -10.26 14.97
C THR A 72 4.90 -9.39 16.21
N GLY A 73 3.71 -9.50 16.80
CA GLY A 73 3.41 -8.95 18.12
C GLY A 73 3.01 -7.48 18.16
N ALA A 74 3.00 -6.75 17.05
CA ALA A 74 2.53 -5.37 17.07
C ALA A 74 1.03 -5.28 17.36
N LEU A 75 0.67 -4.43 18.33
CA LEU A 75 -0.72 -4.13 18.69
C LEU A 75 -1.00 -2.65 18.47
N CYS A 76 -2.11 -2.37 17.80
CA CYS A 76 -2.51 -1.02 17.43
C CYS A 76 -3.92 -0.70 17.92
N GLU A 77 -4.14 0.53 18.34
CA GLU A 77 -5.45 1.05 18.75
C GLU A 77 -5.84 2.24 17.87
N VAL A 78 -6.98 2.14 17.19
CA VAL A 78 -7.50 3.23 16.36
C VAL A 78 -8.27 4.22 17.23
N LYS A 79 -7.97 5.49 17.09
CA LYS A 79 -8.71 6.61 17.71
C LYS A 79 -9.49 7.36 16.63
N MET A 80 -10.78 7.54 16.89
CA MET A 80 -11.72 8.19 15.97
C MET A 80 -11.99 9.62 16.41
N LYS A 81 -12.35 10.47 15.44
CA LYS A 81 -12.95 11.78 15.72
C LYS A 81 -14.15 12.06 14.82
N GLY A 82 -15.08 12.87 15.33
CA GLY A 82 -16.18 13.39 14.52
C GLY A 82 -15.69 14.44 13.53
N PHE A 83 -16.20 14.35 12.30
CA PHE A 83 -15.90 15.29 11.22
C PHE A 83 -17.18 15.72 10.52
N THR A 84 -17.34 17.03 10.25
CA THR A 84 -18.42 17.57 9.44
C THR A 84 -17.86 18.03 8.11
N HIS A 85 -18.26 17.36 7.03
CA HIS A 85 -17.78 17.71 5.69
C HIS A 85 -18.37 19.05 5.24
N SER A 86 -17.54 19.91 4.67
CA SER A 86 -17.93 21.17 4.07
C SER A 86 -17.09 21.42 2.82
N LYS A 87 -17.73 21.85 1.74
CA LYS A 87 -17.04 22.22 0.49
C LYS A 87 -17.58 23.54 -0.02
N THR A 88 -16.67 24.41 -0.41
CA THR A 88 -16.98 25.72 -1.00
C THR A 88 -16.73 25.68 -2.50
N PHE A 89 -17.65 26.20 -3.25
CA PHE A 89 -17.65 26.38 -4.69
C PHE A 89 -17.78 27.87 -5.02
N THR A 90 -17.43 28.24 -6.22
CA THR A 90 -17.58 29.59 -6.76
C THR A 90 -18.74 29.60 -7.77
N ASP A 91 -19.11 30.81 -8.23
CA ASP A 91 -20.06 31.00 -9.34
C ASP A 91 -19.62 30.27 -10.64
N PHE A 92 -18.30 30.11 -10.88
CA PHE A 92 -17.77 29.37 -12.04
C PHE A 92 -18.02 27.85 -11.96
N ASP A 93 -18.26 27.33 -10.78
CA ASP A 93 -18.52 25.90 -10.54
C ASP A 93 -20.04 25.56 -10.71
N VAL A 94 -20.90 26.55 -10.97
CA VAL A 94 -22.32 26.34 -11.21
C VAL A 94 -22.57 26.13 -12.69
N ASN A 95 -23.14 25.00 -13.07
CA ASN A 95 -23.47 24.67 -14.45
C ASN A 95 -25.01 24.78 -14.68
N LEU A 96 -25.43 25.85 -15.35
CA LEU A 96 -26.83 26.09 -15.63
C LEU A 96 -27.40 25.22 -16.75
N THR A 97 -26.58 24.66 -17.61
CA THR A 97 -27.01 23.78 -18.70
C THR A 97 -27.49 22.42 -18.16
N ASN A 98 -26.83 21.94 -17.13
CA ASN A 98 -27.08 20.63 -16.53
C ASN A 98 -27.68 20.74 -15.12
N ASP A 99 -27.99 21.94 -14.61
CA ASP A 99 -28.47 22.21 -13.23
C ASP A 99 -27.59 21.56 -12.17
N SER A 100 -26.27 21.69 -12.28
CA SER A 100 -25.35 21.00 -11.40
C SER A 100 -24.27 21.93 -10.82
N ILE A 101 -23.76 21.54 -9.68
CA ILE A 101 -22.55 22.11 -9.08
C ILE A 101 -21.40 21.18 -9.45
N VAL A 102 -20.33 21.73 -10.03
CA VAL A 102 -19.18 20.99 -10.58
C VAL A 102 -17.94 21.26 -9.75
N GLY A 103 -17.22 20.23 -9.39
CA GLY A 103 -16.00 20.27 -8.60
C GLY A 103 -15.91 19.08 -7.65
N GLU A 104 -14.70 18.64 -7.36
CA GLU A 104 -14.47 17.49 -6.46
C GLU A 104 -15.19 17.70 -5.12
N HIS A 105 -16.00 16.74 -4.74
CA HIS A 105 -16.74 16.74 -3.49
C HIS A 105 -16.84 15.35 -2.87
N ARG A 106 -17.11 15.30 -1.56
CA ARG A 106 -17.22 14.06 -0.79
C ARG A 106 -18.63 13.85 -0.21
N PHE A 107 -19.63 14.51 -0.78
CA PHE A 107 -21.03 14.32 -0.39
C PHE A 107 -21.55 12.97 -0.87
N LEU A 108 -22.42 12.37 -0.05
CA LEU A 108 -23.14 11.16 -0.39
C LEU A 108 -24.45 11.48 -1.13
N ASP A 109 -24.96 10.51 -1.86
CA ASP A 109 -26.28 10.61 -2.47
C ASP A 109 -27.37 10.67 -1.40
N GLY A 110 -28.31 11.59 -1.52
CA GLY A 110 -29.34 11.84 -0.51
C GLY A 110 -28.86 12.51 0.79
N GLU A 111 -27.60 13.01 0.82
CA GLU A 111 -27.07 13.70 2.00
C GLU A 111 -27.71 15.07 2.20
N GLU A 112 -28.12 15.36 3.44
CA GLU A 112 -28.63 16.68 3.81
C GLU A 112 -27.45 17.63 4.07
N VAL A 113 -27.53 18.81 3.42
CA VAL A 113 -26.51 19.87 3.55
C VAL A 113 -27.15 21.20 3.82
N THR A 114 -26.52 22.03 4.62
CA THR A 114 -26.86 23.45 4.78
C THR A 114 -26.11 24.25 3.72
N TYR A 115 -26.85 25.02 2.92
CA TYR A 115 -26.29 25.96 1.94
C TYR A 115 -25.93 27.28 2.60
N ILE A 116 -24.78 27.84 2.29
CA ILE A 116 -24.29 29.12 2.81
C ILE A 116 -23.69 29.92 1.64
N ALA A 117 -24.22 31.09 1.38
CA ALA A 117 -23.70 32.02 0.37
C ALA A 117 -23.07 33.24 1.05
N THR A 118 -21.91 33.69 0.53
CA THR A 118 -21.27 34.95 0.97
C THR A 118 -21.66 36.17 0.12
N GLY A 119 -22.34 35.93 -0.99
CA GLY A 119 -22.85 36.95 -1.92
C GLY A 119 -24.28 36.67 -2.33
N THR A 120 -24.60 36.92 -3.60
CA THR A 120 -25.90 36.57 -4.15
C THR A 120 -26.04 35.06 -4.28
N PRO A 121 -27.06 34.44 -3.67
CA PRO A 121 -27.30 33.02 -3.80
C PRO A 121 -27.55 32.56 -5.24
N ILE A 122 -27.36 31.29 -5.51
CA ILE A 122 -27.67 30.63 -6.80
C ILE A 122 -29.18 30.78 -7.07
N GLY A 123 -29.51 31.21 -8.28
CA GLY A 123 -30.92 31.34 -8.73
C GLY A 123 -31.52 29.99 -9.09
N ILE A 124 -32.78 29.76 -8.70
CA ILE A 124 -33.54 28.54 -8.96
C ILE A 124 -34.92 28.89 -9.55
N THR A 125 -35.35 28.05 -10.49
CA THR A 125 -36.70 28.24 -11.07
C THR A 125 -37.78 27.96 -10.03
N THR A 126 -38.73 28.88 -9.90
CA THR A 126 -39.89 28.74 -9.01
C THR A 126 -41.00 27.94 -9.67
N GLY A 127 -41.71 27.12 -8.90
CA GLY A 127 -42.90 26.41 -9.40
C GLY A 127 -43.54 25.50 -8.36
N VAL A 128 -44.82 25.22 -8.57
CA VAL A 128 -45.66 24.36 -7.68
C VAL A 128 -45.06 22.95 -7.57
N ASN A 129 -44.34 22.51 -8.59
CA ASN A 129 -43.70 21.19 -8.64
C ASN A 129 -42.34 21.13 -7.88
N VAL A 130 -41.74 22.27 -7.58
CA VAL A 130 -40.42 22.36 -6.91
C VAL A 130 -40.57 22.70 -5.42
N GLY A 131 -41.72 23.29 -5.00
CA GLY A 131 -42.00 23.55 -3.60
C GLY A 131 -41.27 24.77 -3.01
N PHE A 132 -40.76 25.68 -3.86
CA PHE A 132 -40.13 26.93 -3.43
C PHE A 132 -40.94 28.16 -3.84
N ALA A 133 -41.05 29.11 -2.90
CA ALA A 133 -41.62 30.42 -3.11
C ALA A 133 -40.57 31.48 -3.51
N THR A 134 -39.31 31.16 -3.50
CA THR A 134 -38.20 32.08 -3.80
C THR A 134 -37.46 31.63 -5.07
N ASP A 135 -36.94 32.61 -5.81
CA ASP A 135 -36.23 32.46 -7.06
C ASP A 135 -34.72 32.17 -6.87
N LYS A 136 -34.30 31.82 -5.65
CA LYS A 136 -32.93 31.55 -5.30
C LYS A 136 -32.82 30.64 -4.08
N LEU A 137 -31.67 29.94 -3.98
CA LEU A 137 -31.35 29.17 -2.78
C LEU A 137 -31.30 30.11 -1.57
N SER A 138 -31.84 29.66 -0.44
CA SER A 138 -31.84 30.42 0.79
C SER A 138 -30.62 30.07 1.62
N SER A 139 -29.75 31.04 1.89
CA SER A 139 -28.58 30.85 2.75
C SER A 139 -29.03 30.50 4.17
N GLY A 140 -28.45 29.45 4.73
CA GLY A 140 -28.86 28.86 6.01
C GLY A 140 -29.90 27.75 5.90
N SER A 141 -30.50 27.52 4.72
CA SER A 141 -31.46 26.44 4.51
C SER A 141 -30.84 25.13 4.11
N ASN A 142 -31.57 24.03 4.36
CA ASN A 142 -31.12 22.68 4.06
C ASN A 142 -31.64 22.23 2.68
N TYR A 143 -30.77 21.52 2.00
CA TYR A 143 -30.98 20.86 0.71
C TYR A 143 -30.43 19.46 0.74
N PHE A 144 -30.81 18.64 -0.25
CA PHE A 144 -30.34 17.26 -0.36
C PHE A 144 -29.51 17.10 -1.62
N ILE A 145 -28.36 16.41 -1.49
CA ILE A 145 -27.44 16.14 -2.60
C ILE A 145 -28.01 15.03 -3.48
N ALA A 146 -28.23 15.32 -4.75
CA ALA A 146 -28.47 14.33 -5.79
C ALA A 146 -27.15 14.10 -6.52
N LYS A 147 -26.32 13.17 -6.03
CA LYS A 147 -24.97 12.92 -6.53
C LYS A 147 -25.02 12.39 -7.96
N ILE A 148 -24.27 12.99 -8.88
CA ILE A 148 -24.04 12.48 -10.23
C ILE A 148 -22.78 11.60 -10.21
N ASP A 149 -21.65 12.17 -9.79
CA ASP A 149 -20.37 11.51 -9.65
C ASP A 149 -19.53 12.15 -8.53
N ASN A 150 -18.22 11.95 -8.50
CA ASN A 150 -17.34 12.52 -7.48
C ASN A 150 -17.02 13.99 -7.70
N ASN A 151 -17.30 14.50 -8.89
CA ASN A 151 -17.01 15.86 -9.33
C ASN A 151 -18.25 16.67 -9.63
N SER A 152 -19.46 16.12 -9.44
CA SER A 152 -20.68 16.87 -9.72
C SER A 152 -21.91 16.34 -8.96
N PHE A 153 -22.78 17.25 -8.60
CA PHE A 153 -24.07 16.94 -7.97
C PHE A 153 -25.14 17.95 -8.35
N LYS A 154 -26.37 17.53 -8.22
CA LYS A 154 -27.57 18.41 -8.27
C LYS A 154 -28.18 18.55 -6.88
N LEU A 155 -29.16 19.42 -6.75
CA LEU A 155 -29.82 19.69 -5.49
C LEU A 155 -31.30 19.28 -5.54
N ALA A 156 -31.80 18.83 -4.40
CA ALA A 156 -33.20 18.53 -4.18
C ALA A 156 -33.69 19.11 -2.85
N ILE A 157 -35.02 19.29 -2.72
CA ILE A 157 -35.63 19.76 -1.48
C ILE A 157 -35.97 18.64 -0.50
N THR A 158 -35.98 17.41 -0.95
CA THR A 158 -36.20 16.22 -0.10
C THR A 158 -35.21 15.13 -0.44
N LYS A 159 -34.93 14.29 0.55
CA LYS A 159 -34.03 13.14 0.40
C LYS A 159 -34.55 12.18 -0.68
N ASP A 160 -35.84 11.91 -0.73
CA ASP A 160 -36.45 11.02 -1.72
C ASP A 160 -36.21 11.51 -3.14
N ARG A 161 -36.44 12.82 -3.40
CA ARG A 161 -36.16 13.42 -4.72
C ARG A 161 -34.67 13.33 -5.11
N ALA A 162 -33.77 13.52 -4.15
CA ALA A 162 -32.36 13.39 -4.40
C ALA A 162 -31.98 11.96 -4.80
N LEU A 163 -32.51 10.96 -4.09
CA LEU A 163 -32.21 9.54 -4.35
C LEU A 163 -32.84 9.03 -5.65
N THR A 164 -34.08 9.45 -5.93
CA THR A 164 -34.80 9.04 -7.15
C THR A 164 -34.41 9.86 -8.39
N LYS A 165 -33.62 10.94 -8.21
CA LYS A 165 -33.21 11.89 -9.25
C LYS A 165 -34.39 12.55 -9.96
N THR A 166 -35.48 12.76 -9.22
CA THR A 166 -36.73 13.34 -9.75
C THR A 166 -37.01 14.69 -9.13
N LYS A 167 -37.60 15.61 -9.90
CA LYS A 167 -37.97 16.96 -9.44
C LYS A 167 -36.79 17.65 -8.71
N LEU A 168 -35.62 17.58 -9.30
CA LEU A 168 -34.43 18.28 -8.83
C LEU A 168 -34.59 19.79 -9.05
N LEU A 169 -33.79 20.59 -8.37
CA LEU A 169 -33.78 22.03 -8.55
C LEU A 169 -33.18 22.40 -9.91
N ASP A 170 -33.86 23.27 -10.62
CA ASP A 170 -33.49 23.83 -11.90
C ASP A 170 -32.77 25.17 -11.65
N LEU A 171 -31.52 25.28 -12.08
CA LEU A 171 -30.64 26.42 -11.80
C LEU A 171 -30.68 27.38 -12.99
N PHE A 172 -31.00 28.66 -12.76
CA PHE A 172 -31.05 29.65 -13.84
C PHE A 172 -30.08 30.84 -13.68
N ALA A 173 -29.42 30.97 -12.50
CA ALA A 173 -28.41 31.99 -12.27
C ALA A 173 -27.31 31.49 -11.38
N PHE A 174 -26.07 31.88 -11.71
CA PHE A 174 -24.85 31.41 -11.01
C PHE A 174 -24.73 31.89 -9.55
N GLY A 175 -25.43 32.99 -9.20
CA GLY A 175 -25.13 33.73 -8.00
C GLY A 175 -23.83 34.52 -8.15
N ASN A 176 -23.19 34.87 -7.03
CA ASN A 176 -21.84 35.42 -7.07
C ASN A 176 -21.04 35.08 -5.80
N ARG A 177 -19.69 35.18 -5.87
CA ARG A 177 -18.75 34.85 -4.81
C ARG A 177 -18.77 33.35 -4.47
N SER A 178 -18.90 33.02 -3.16
CA SER A 178 -18.77 31.62 -2.75
C SER A 178 -20.06 31.01 -2.27
N HIS A 179 -20.24 29.75 -2.62
CA HIS A 179 -21.36 28.88 -2.29
C HIS A 179 -20.85 27.68 -1.51
N THR A 180 -21.07 27.64 -0.20
CA THR A 180 -20.64 26.56 0.65
C THR A 180 -21.78 25.59 0.95
N PHE A 181 -21.54 24.32 0.76
CA PHE A 181 -22.44 23.26 1.21
C PHE A 181 -21.78 22.54 2.38
N ARG A 182 -22.45 22.51 3.53
CA ARG A 182 -21.97 21.88 4.74
C ARG A 182 -22.90 20.74 5.13
N SER A 183 -22.36 19.55 5.25
CA SER A 183 -23.11 18.36 5.68
C SER A 183 -23.72 18.55 7.07
N ASN A 184 -24.96 18.13 7.24
CA ASN A 184 -25.60 18.06 8.55
C ASN A 184 -25.28 16.76 9.29
N LYS A 185 -24.68 15.79 8.59
CA LYS A 185 -24.23 14.52 9.17
C LYS A 185 -22.82 14.64 9.74
N LYS A 186 -22.66 14.30 11.02
CA LYS A 186 -21.32 14.03 11.58
C LYS A 186 -20.86 12.67 11.11
N ARG A 187 -19.69 12.63 10.52
CA ARG A 187 -19.03 11.41 10.08
C ARG A 187 -17.91 11.06 11.05
N GLN A 188 -17.57 9.80 11.13
CA GLN A 188 -16.42 9.33 11.89
C GLN A 188 -15.24 9.12 10.93
N ILE A 189 -14.11 9.67 11.31
CA ILE A 189 -12.83 9.46 10.60
C ILE A 189 -11.78 8.96 11.59
N ILE A 190 -10.77 8.27 11.11
CA ILE A 190 -9.61 7.91 11.92
C ILE A 190 -8.80 9.18 12.19
N ASP A 191 -8.61 9.51 13.45
CA ASP A 191 -7.77 10.63 13.88
C ASP A 191 -6.31 10.24 13.96
N ARG A 192 -6.04 9.13 14.65
CA ARG A 192 -4.70 8.55 14.77
C ARG A 192 -4.76 7.07 15.11
N ILE A 193 -3.65 6.40 14.92
CA ILE A 193 -3.46 5.01 15.34
C ILE A 193 -2.32 4.97 16.35
N VAL A 194 -2.61 4.48 17.54
CA VAL A 194 -1.65 4.41 18.65
C VAL A 194 -1.02 3.02 18.67
N VAL A 195 0.29 2.96 18.68
CA VAL A 195 1.03 1.71 18.88
C VAL A 195 1.00 1.37 20.37
N LYS A 196 0.37 0.26 20.73
CA LYS A 196 0.29 -0.25 22.11
C LYS A 196 1.41 -1.23 22.42
N ASP A 197 1.76 -2.05 21.45
CA ASP A 197 2.92 -2.91 21.47
C ASP A 197 3.67 -2.75 20.14
N SER A 198 4.96 -2.55 20.22
CA SER A 198 5.82 -2.35 19.06
C SER A 198 6.05 -3.62 18.25
N GLY A 199 5.82 -4.78 18.83
CA GLY A 199 6.21 -6.04 18.24
C GLY A 199 7.72 -6.14 18.00
N SER A 200 8.13 -7.09 17.19
CA SER A 200 9.55 -7.31 16.90
C SER A 200 9.78 -7.95 15.52
N ASN A 201 11.04 -7.95 15.10
CA ASN A 201 11.54 -8.63 13.91
C ASN A 201 10.93 -8.17 12.57
N TYR A 202 10.30 -7.00 12.52
CA TYR A 202 9.92 -6.41 11.24
C TYR A 202 11.16 -6.08 10.43
N SER A 203 11.28 -6.63 9.22
CA SER A 203 12.48 -6.54 8.41
C SER A 203 12.18 -6.23 6.94
N ASN A 204 13.11 -5.54 6.30
CA ASN A 204 13.14 -5.33 4.85
C ASN A 204 14.05 -6.34 4.14
N HIS A 205 14.30 -7.49 4.76
CA HIS A 205 15.28 -8.48 4.29
C HIS A 205 15.05 -8.88 2.83
N ARG A 206 16.12 -8.87 2.06
CA ARG A 206 16.12 -9.27 0.65
C ARG A 206 17.44 -9.88 0.23
N VAL A 207 17.40 -10.74 -0.78
CA VAL A 207 18.56 -11.19 -1.54
C VAL A 207 18.30 -11.00 -3.03
N LEU A 208 19.34 -10.70 -3.79
CA LEU A 208 19.30 -10.52 -5.23
C LEU A 208 20.13 -11.62 -5.89
N VAL A 209 19.53 -12.31 -6.85
CA VAL A 209 20.10 -13.46 -7.53
C VAL A 209 20.16 -13.15 -9.02
N SER A 210 21.29 -13.47 -9.65
CA SER A 210 21.46 -13.33 -11.11
C SER A 210 20.86 -14.53 -11.85
N SER A 211 20.50 -14.31 -13.13
CA SER A 211 20.03 -15.36 -14.05
C SER A 211 21.17 -16.26 -14.50
N GLN A 212 21.84 -16.93 -13.57
CA GLN A 212 22.90 -17.86 -13.85
C GLN A 212 22.49 -19.28 -13.42
N GLN A 213 22.77 -20.27 -14.29
CA GLN A 213 22.61 -21.66 -13.91
C GLN A 213 23.72 -22.02 -12.89
N TYR A 214 23.33 -22.53 -11.73
CA TYR A 214 24.28 -22.96 -10.71
C TYR A 214 24.19 -24.49 -10.48
N PRO A 215 25.27 -25.22 -10.33
CA PRO A 215 26.66 -24.78 -10.49
C PRO A 215 26.95 -24.34 -11.92
N PRO A 216 27.91 -23.39 -12.09
CA PRO A 216 28.26 -22.92 -13.43
C PRO A 216 28.81 -24.06 -14.29
N THR A 217 28.49 -24.01 -15.58
CA THR A 217 28.98 -25.01 -16.56
C THR A 217 30.45 -24.81 -16.89
N ASP A 218 30.99 -23.59 -16.68
CA ASP A 218 32.39 -23.26 -16.86
C ASP A 218 33.12 -23.22 -15.51
N LYS A 219 34.23 -23.97 -15.38
CA LYS A 219 35.06 -24.04 -14.17
C LYS A 219 35.67 -22.70 -13.76
N LYS A 220 35.77 -21.73 -14.68
CA LYS A 220 36.28 -20.38 -14.37
C LYS A 220 35.34 -19.59 -13.46
N ASP A 221 34.05 -19.91 -13.48
CA ASP A 221 33.04 -19.22 -12.67
C ASP A 221 32.86 -19.80 -11.26
N LEU A 222 33.58 -20.88 -10.92
CA LEU A 222 33.58 -21.48 -9.57
C LEU A 222 34.12 -20.55 -8.48
N PHE A 223 34.84 -19.50 -8.86
CA PHE A 223 35.39 -18.50 -7.94
C PHE A 223 34.55 -17.26 -7.77
N LYS A 224 33.42 -17.16 -8.47
CA LYS A 224 32.47 -16.06 -8.28
C LYS A 224 31.53 -16.32 -7.10
N THR A 225 31.03 -15.27 -6.53
CA THR A 225 30.02 -15.29 -5.45
C THR A 225 28.88 -16.26 -5.80
N PHE A 226 28.48 -17.07 -4.80
CA PHE A 226 27.48 -18.14 -4.92
C PHE A 226 26.06 -17.55 -5.05
N VAL A 227 25.74 -16.96 -6.20
CA VAL A 227 24.39 -16.52 -6.53
C VAL A 227 23.97 -17.11 -7.86
N GLY A 228 22.80 -17.74 -7.90
CA GLY A 228 22.30 -18.37 -9.12
C GLY A 228 21.16 -19.32 -8.85
N ILE A 229 20.75 -20.03 -9.89
CA ILE A 229 19.57 -20.87 -9.88
C ILE A 229 19.95 -22.25 -10.39
N ASN A 230 19.61 -23.30 -9.64
CA ASN A 230 19.75 -24.68 -10.08
C ASN A 230 18.38 -25.23 -10.45
N THR A 231 18.11 -25.30 -11.73
CA THR A 231 16.84 -25.83 -12.27
C THR A 231 16.73 -27.35 -12.12
N PHE A 232 17.81 -28.06 -11.90
CA PHE A 232 17.82 -29.51 -11.75
C PHE A 232 17.29 -29.94 -10.37
N ASN A 233 17.70 -29.23 -9.33
CA ASN A 233 17.33 -29.51 -7.93
C ASN A 233 16.34 -28.51 -7.36
N ASN A 234 15.91 -27.52 -8.15
CA ASN A 234 15.06 -26.42 -7.73
C ASN A 234 15.65 -25.63 -6.56
N TYR A 235 16.97 -25.36 -6.58
CA TYR A 235 17.63 -24.55 -5.59
C TYR A 235 17.86 -23.12 -6.09
N ILE A 236 17.70 -22.18 -5.17
CA ILE A 236 18.16 -20.81 -5.32
C ILE A 236 19.38 -20.64 -4.44
N TYR A 237 20.50 -20.25 -5.04
CA TYR A 237 21.77 -20.03 -4.38
C TYR A 237 21.97 -18.55 -4.11
N ALA A 238 22.14 -18.21 -2.84
CA ALA A 238 22.43 -16.86 -2.37
C ALA A 238 23.24 -17.00 -1.06
N LYS A 239 24.55 -16.81 -1.14
CA LYS A 239 25.46 -16.99 0.01
C LYS A 239 25.00 -16.17 1.20
N ASN A 240 24.96 -16.78 2.38
CA ASN A 240 24.52 -16.15 3.63
C ASN A 240 23.14 -15.48 3.52
N HIS A 241 22.17 -16.14 2.87
CA HIS A 241 20.85 -15.57 2.61
C HIS A 241 20.06 -15.21 3.87
N ASN A 242 20.37 -15.78 5.01
CA ASN A 242 19.75 -15.49 6.32
C ASN A 242 18.22 -15.59 6.38
N PHE A 243 17.58 -16.28 5.45
CA PHE A 243 16.18 -16.67 5.58
C PHE A 243 16.03 -17.84 6.55
N SER A 244 14.84 -17.94 7.14
CA SER A 244 14.45 -19.03 8.01
C SER A 244 13.41 -19.93 7.34
N ASN A 245 13.33 -21.20 7.80
CA ASN A 245 12.26 -22.08 7.33
C ASN A 245 10.87 -21.52 7.62
N GLY A 246 10.04 -21.45 6.58
CA GLY A 246 8.68 -20.92 6.68
C GLY A 246 8.56 -19.43 6.44
N ASP A 247 9.67 -18.69 6.28
CA ASP A 247 9.62 -17.28 5.86
C ASP A 247 8.79 -17.13 4.59
N VAL A 248 8.00 -16.06 4.54
CA VAL A 248 7.20 -15.72 3.38
C VAL A 248 7.93 -14.65 2.57
N LEU A 249 8.12 -14.91 1.28
CA LEU A 249 8.81 -14.01 0.37
C LEU A 249 7.90 -13.56 -0.77
N GLU A 250 8.09 -12.33 -1.21
CA GLU A 250 7.68 -11.83 -2.51
C GLU A 250 8.83 -12.02 -3.50
N TYR A 251 8.51 -12.45 -4.72
CA TYR A 251 9.44 -12.54 -5.82
C TYR A 251 9.25 -11.40 -6.79
N LEU A 252 10.34 -10.73 -7.15
CA LEU A 252 10.37 -9.69 -8.19
C LEU A 252 11.46 -10.01 -9.21
N CYS A 253 11.28 -9.55 -10.43
CA CYS A 253 12.24 -9.71 -11.51
C CYS A 253 12.35 -8.41 -12.31
N SER A 254 13.56 -8.07 -12.76
CA SER A 254 13.80 -6.88 -13.58
C SER A 254 13.49 -7.10 -15.07
N ASP A 255 13.41 -8.36 -15.52
CA ASP A 255 13.17 -8.72 -16.92
C ASP A 255 12.32 -10.01 -16.99
N THR A 256 12.86 -11.13 -17.46
CA THR A 256 12.11 -12.38 -17.62
C THR A 256 12.16 -13.22 -16.34
N VAL A 257 10.99 -13.60 -15.83
CA VAL A 257 10.86 -14.40 -14.60
C VAL A 257 11.50 -15.78 -14.72
N ILE A 258 11.95 -16.33 -13.59
CA ILE A 258 12.31 -17.74 -13.48
C ILE A 258 11.07 -18.58 -13.80
N SER A 259 11.18 -19.55 -14.73
CA SER A 259 10.05 -20.43 -15.03
C SER A 259 9.60 -21.20 -13.79
N GLY A 260 8.32 -21.15 -13.51
CA GLY A 260 7.70 -21.69 -12.29
C GLY A 260 7.43 -20.63 -11.21
N LEU A 261 7.98 -19.41 -11.34
CA LEU A 261 7.71 -18.31 -10.44
C LEU A 261 6.83 -17.22 -11.09
N SER A 262 6.08 -16.51 -10.25
CA SER A 262 5.27 -15.34 -10.62
C SER A 262 5.48 -14.21 -9.63
N THR A 263 5.59 -12.98 -10.13
CA THR A 263 5.75 -11.77 -9.31
C THR A 263 4.51 -11.38 -8.49
N SER A 264 3.38 -12.05 -8.70
CA SER A 264 2.12 -11.81 -7.97
C SER A 264 1.84 -12.84 -6.87
N VAL A 265 2.75 -13.76 -6.62
CA VAL A 265 2.56 -14.88 -5.70
C VAL A 265 3.56 -14.78 -4.54
N ALA A 266 3.08 -15.07 -3.34
CA ALA A 266 3.93 -15.22 -2.16
C ALA A 266 4.44 -16.67 -2.05
N TYR A 267 5.70 -16.82 -1.68
CA TYR A 267 6.37 -18.12 -1.56
C TYR A 267 6.86 -18.36 -0.14
N LYS A 268 6.82 -19.60 0.33
CA LYS A 268 7.45 -20.04 1.59
C LYS A 268 8.83 -20.60 1.33
N VAL A 269 9.75 -20.23 2.19
CA VAL A 269 11.13 -20.71 2.16
C VAL A 269 11.27 -22.06 2.84
N THR A 270 12.04 -22.95 2.22
CA THR A 270 12.65 -24.10 2.88
C THR A 270 14.17 -23.95 2.77
N VAL A 271 14.81 -23.68 3.87
CA VAL A 271 16.27 -23.56 3.97
C VAL A 271 16.90 -24.93 3.81
N ILE A 272 17.87 -25.04 2.93
CA ILE A 272 18.69 -26.26 2.74
C ILE A 272 19.97 -26.12 3.54
N ASP A 273 20.65 -24.99 3.40
CA ASP A 273 21.79 -24.56 4.20
C ASP A 273 21.89 -23.03 4.15
N ASN A 274 22.99 -22.44 4.65
CA ASN A 274 23.17 -20.99 4.72
C ASN A 274 23.22 -20.31 3.35
N ASP A 275 23.51 -21.06 2.29
CA ASP A 275 23.79 -20.53 0.96
C ASP A 275 22.73 -20.92 -0.07
N LYS A 276 21.74 -21.74 0.29
CA LYS A 276 20.69 -22.15 -0.65
C LYS A 276 19.39 -22.50 0.02
N PHE A 277 18.32 -22.26 -0.71
CA PHE A 277 16.95 -22.52 -0.28
C PHE A 277 16.08 -23.00 -1.45
N LYS A 278 14.91 -23.54 -1.12
CA LYS A 278 13.82 -23.88 -2.03
C LYS A 278 12.59 -23.05 -1.71
N LEU A 279 11.67 -22.97 -2.67
CA LEU A 279 10.39 -22.29 -2.54
C LEU A 279 9.22 -23.28 -2.68
N SER A 280 8.14 -22.98 -1.96
CA SER A 280 6.82 -23.56 -2.14
C SER A 280 5.77 -22.45 -2.13
N ASP A 281 4.60 -22.67 -2.77
CA ASP A 281 3.53 -21.68 -2.77
C ASP A 281 3.03 -21.42 -1.35
N ALA A 282 2.88 -20.13 -0.98
CA ALA A 282 2.43 -19.74 0.36
C ALA A 282 0.90 -19.92 0.56
N GLY A 283 0.14 -19.99 -0.52
CA GLY A 283 -1.32 -19.93 -0.54
C GLY A 283 -2.07 -21.22 -0.85
N THR A 284 -1.42 -22.29 -1.22
CA THR A 284 -2.08 -23.58 -1.45
C THR A 284 -2.10 -24.41 -0.16
N ALA A 285 -3.16 -24.22 0.63
CA ALA A 285 -3.66 -25.32 1.45
C ALA A 285 -4.21 -26.37 0.49
N THR A 286 -3.34 -27.16 -0.11
CA THR A 286 -3.78 -28.38 -0.76
C THR A 286 -4.21 -29.33 0.34
N THR A 287 -5.53 -29.44 0.50
CA THR A 287 -6.17 -30.62 1.11
C THR A 287 -5.80 -31.82 0.22
N ILE A 288 -4.61 -32.34 0.37
CA ILE A 288 -4.26 -33.65 -0.17
C ILE A 288 -4.73 -34.65 0.89
N SER A 289 -5.98 -35.09 0.72
CA SER A 289 -6.45 -36.29 1.32
C SER A 289 -5.60 -37.46 0.81
N ASN A 290 -4.84 -38.07 1.74
CA ASN A 290 -4.10 -39.31 1.56
C ASN A 290 -3.03 -39.30 0.46
N ILE A 291 -1.83 -38.80 0.75
CA ILE A 291 -0.57 -39.38 0.20
C ILE A 291 0.62 -38.66 0.86
N ASP A 292 1.48 -39.47 1.47
CA ASP A 292 2.89 -39.25 1.81
C ASP A 292 3.25 -37.90 2.49
N TYR A 293 3.43 -37.95 3.80
CA TYR A 293 3.80 -36.83 4.68
C TYR A 293 5.19 -36.20 4.38
N ASP A 294 5.94 -36.73 3.39
CA ASP A 294 7.31 -36.28 3.07
C ASP A 294 7.49 -35.56 1.73
N ARG A 295 6.45 -35.44 0.90
CA ARG A 295 6.53 -34.64 -0.33
C ARG A 295 6.09 -33.19 -0.09
N LYS A 296 6.97 -32.37 0.47
CA LYS A 296 6.86 -30.90 0.30
C LYS A 296 6.83 -30.60 -1.19
N ILE A 297 5.73 -30.01 -1.68
CA ILE A 297 5.61 -29.62 -3.08
C ILE A 297 6.40 -28.34 -3.28
N TYR A 298 7.62 -28.47 -3.76
CA TYR A 298 8.44 -27.33 -4.13
C TYR A 298 8.07 -26.83 -5.53
N VAL A 299 8.26 -25.54 -5.74
CA VAL A 299 8.14 -24.94 -7.06
C VAL A 299 9.19 -25.57 -7.99
N ASN A 300 8.74 -26.01 -9.17
CA ASN A 300 9.64 -26.52 -10.20
C ASN A 300 10.19 -25.36 -11.03
N LEU A 301 11.52 -25.15 -10.97
CA LEU A 301 12.22 -24.09 -11.69
C LEU A 301 12.64 -24.61 -13.08
N GLY A 302 11.86 -24.28 -14.13
CA GLY A 302 12.11 -24.77 -15.48
C GLY A 302 13.18 -24.01 -16.26
N SER A 303 13.48 -22.76 -15.88
CA SER A 303 14.55 -21.94 -16.47
C SER A 303 15.06 -20.90 -15.48
N VAL A 304 16.23 -20.34 -15.74
CA VAL A 304 16.84 -19.32 -14.87
C VAL A 304 16.30 -17.90 -15.08
N GLY A 305 15.44 -17.68 -16.06
CA GLY A 305 14.96 -16.34 -16.42
C GLY A 305 16.04 -15.43 -17.01
N VAL A 306 15.80 -14.12 -16.99
CA VAL A 306 16.75 -13.08 -17.43
C VAL A 306 16.71 -11.90 -16.46
N GLY A 307 17.86 -11.28 -16.20
CA GLY A 307 17.97 -10.09 -15.35
C GLY A 307 18.28 -10.41 -13.89
N THR A 308 17.84 -9.52 -13.01
CA THR A 308 18.01 -9.66 -11.57
C THR A 308 16.73 -10.16 -10.93
N HIS A 309 16.83 -11.23 -10.17
CA HIS A 309 15.73 -11.82 -9.39
C HIS A 309 15.87 -11.40 -7.93
N THR A 310 14.85 -10.78 -7.37
CA THR A 310 14.80 -10.34 -5.98
C THR A 310 13.84 -11.22 -5.19
N PHE A 311 14.33 -11.80 -4.12
CA PHE A 311 13.53 -12.49 -3.10
C PHE A 311 13.56 -11.64 -1.84
N LYS A 312 12.41 -11.13 -1.43
CA LYS A 312 12.32 -10.20 -0.30
C LYS A 312 11.15 -10.51 0.62
N TYR A 313 11.25 -10.10 1.87
CA TYR A 313 10.07 -10.06 2.73
C TYR A 313 9.03 -9.10 2.16
N PRO A 314 7.72 -9.42 2.30
CA PRO A 314 6.65 -8.50 1.90
C PRO A 314 6.82 -7.14 2.55
N ASP A 315 6.43 -6.09 1.83
CA ASP A 315 6.49 -4.72 2.34
C ASP A 315 5.66 -4.57 3.62
N ILE A 316 6.21 -3.84 4.59
CA ILE A 316 5.54 -3.54 5.85
C ILE A 316 4.41 -2.53 5.58
N LYS A 317 3.16 -2.94 5.80
CA LYS A 317 1.96 -2.15 5.52
C LYS A 317 1.04 -2.11 6.73
N VAL A 318 0.30 -1.02 6.85
CA VAL A 318 -0.82 -0.92 7.81
C VAL A 318 -2.07 -1.39 7.09
N LYS A 319 -2.74 -2.40 7.63
CA LYS A 319 -4.05 -2.87 7.19
C LYS A 319 -5.11 -2.34 8.15
N ILE A 320 -6.12 -1.68 7.61
CA ILE A 320 -7.25 -1.14 8.36
C ILE A 320 -8.50 -1.87 7.89
N ASP A 321 -9.17 -2.55 8.80
CA ASP A 321 -10.41 -3.28 8.55
C ASP A 321 -11.61 -2.52 9.14
N GLY A 322 -12.82 -2.76 8.62
CA GLY A 322 -14.06 -2.19 9.16
C GLY A 322 -14.56 -0.93 8.45
N GLN A 323 -14.00 -0.58 7.28
CA GLN A 323 -14.57 0.48 6.46
C GLN A 323 -15.83 0.00 5.76
N VAL A 324 -16.94 0.72 5.94
CA VAL A 324 -18.25 0.36 5.38
C VAL A 324 -18.32 0.72 3.90
N SER A 325 -18.90 -0.16 3.10
CA SER A 325 -19.24 0.13 1.69
C SER A 325 -20.27 1.24 1.60
N ILE A 326 -20.06 2.19 0.70
CA ILE A 326 -20.95 3.32 0.49
C ILE A 326 -21.92 2.99 -0.64
N GLY A 327 -23.20 2.89 -0.31
CA GLY A 327 -24.26 2.52 -1.26
C GLY A 327 -24.25 1.04 -1.63
N SER A 328 -24.84 0.71 -2.79
CA SER A 328 -24.92 -0.67 -3.30
C SER A 328 -23.63 -1.17 -3.98
N THR A 329 -22.58 -0.36 -4.02
CA THR A 329 -21.30 -0.71 -4.65
C THR A 329 -20.36 -1.37 -3.63
N THR A 330 -19.82 -2.53 -3.99
CA THR A 330 -18.80 -3.24 -3.21
C THR A 330 -17.44 -2.55 -3.24
N VAL A 331 -17.26 -1.51 -4.05
CA VAL A 331 -16.01 -0.77 -4.22
C VAL A 331 -16.12 0.56 -3.49
N ILE A 332 -15.31 0.75 -2.45
CA ILE A 332 -15.16 2.04 -1.76
C ILE A 332 -14.28 2.94 -2.62
N PRO A 333 -14.75 4.13 -3.04
CA PRO A 333 -13.92 5.09 -3.76
C PRO A 333 -12.67 5.47 -2.97
N ASP A 334 -11.54 5.70 -3.65
CA ASP A 334 -10.24 5.90 -3.00
C ASP A 334 -10.22 7.07 -2.02
N TYR A 335 -10.94 8.16 -2.30
CA TYR A 335 -11.04 9.32 -1.41
C TYR A 335 -11.87 9.07 -0.12
N TYR A 336 -12.55 7.93 0.00
CA TYR A 336 -13.18 7.47 1.25
C TYR A 336 -12.31 6.51 2.03
N LYS A 337 -11.30 5.92 1.39
CA LYS A 337 -10.40 4.97 2.03
C LYS A 337 -9.47 5.69 3.00
N SER A 338 -9.19 5.05 4.11
CA SER A 338 -8.08 5.45 4.96
C SER A 338 -6.75 5.03 4.34
N SER A 339 -5.72 5.83 4.56
CA SER A 339 -4.36 5.47 4.22
C SER A 339 -3.43 5.78 5.39
N SER A 340 -2.48 4.90 5.64
CA SER A 340 -1.56 5.02 6.76
C SER A 340 -0.21 4.42 6.42
N LYS A 341 0.84 4.94 7.05
CA LYS A 341 2.23 4.49 6.88
C LYS A 341 2.79 4.03 8.21
N ALA A 342 3.35 2.82 8.23
CA ALA A 342 4.12 2.32 9.36
C ALA A 342 5.53 2.90 9.36
N ILE A 343 6.03 3.32 10.53
CA ILE A 343 7.42 3.68 10.78
C ILE A 343 8.01 2.59 11.66
N VAL A 344 8.96 1.83 11.10
CA VAL A 344 9.68 0.78 11.80
C VAL A 344 11.12 1.23 11.98
N LYS A 345 11.62 1.16 13.21
CA LYS A 345 12.99 1.55 13.57
C LYS A 345 13.74 0.37 14.14
N GLY A 346 15.00 0.22 13.75
CA GLY A 346 15.82 -0.91 14.20
C GLY A 346 17.28 -0.75 13.90
N GLY A 347 17.99 -1.87 13.92
CA GLY A 347 19.42 -1.98 13.63
C GLY A 347 19.72 -2.72 12.34
N LEU A 348 20.93 -2.58 11.86
CA LEU A 348 21.47 -3.34 10.73
C LEU A 348 21.59 -4.82 11.14
N LYS A 349 20.97 -5.71 10.39
CA LYS A 349 20.99 -7.15 10.69
C LYS A 349 22.15 -7.84 10.00
N ASN A 350 22.29 -7.63 8.70
CA ASN A 350 23.38 -8.17 7.89
C ASN A 350 23.55 -7.37 6.60
N ILE A 351 24.68 -7.59 5.95
CA ILE A 351 24.95 -7.07 4.61
C ILE A 351 25.07 -8.26 3.68
N PHE A 352 24.26 -8.26 2.63
CA PHE A 352 24.29 -9.27 1.59
C PHE A 352 25.18 -8.79 0.43
N VAL A 353 26.26 -9.52 0.15
CA VAL A 353 27.13 -9.27 -1.01
C VAL A 353 26.56 -10.05 -2.20
N ARG A 354 26.11 -9.34 -3.21
CA ARG A 354 25.60 -9.92 -4.47
C ARG A 354 26.73 -10.22 -5.44
N ASP A 355 27.62 -9.25 -5.59
CA ASP A 355 28.81 -9.33 -6.43
C ASP A 355 30.00 -8.79 -5.63
N GLY A 356 31.04 -9.60 -5.50
CA GLY A 356 32.22 -9.23 -4.73
C GLY A 356 33.16 -8.25 -5.44
N GLY A 357 32.84 -7.91 -6.69
CA GLY A 357 33.70 -7.06 -7.51
C GLY A 357 35.05 -7.67 -7.80
N VAL A 358 36.03 -6.86 -8.15
CA VAL A 358 37.40 -7.27 -8.46
C VAL A 358 38.41 -6.20 -8.03
N GLY A 359 39.64 -6.63 -7.76
CA GLY A 359 40.75 -5.70 -7.60
C GLY A 359 40.93 -5.11 -6.20
N TYR A 360 40.19 -5.59 -5.21
CA TYR A 360 40.41 -5.20 -3.81
C TYR A 360 41.69 -5.80 -3.25
N GLY A 361 42.54 -4.97 -2.65
CA GLY A 361 43.85 -5.39 -2.16
C GLY A 361 44.25 -4.81 -0.82
#